data_77c01f28d75ad8863731b157efa288aa
#
_entry.id   77c01f28d75ad8863731b157efa288aa
#
_cell.length_a   1.000
_cell.length_b   1.000
_cell.length_c   1.000
_cell.angle_alpha   90.00
_cell.angle_beta   90.00
_cell.angle_gamma   90.00
#
_symmetry.space_group_name_H-M   'P 1'
#
loop_
_entity.id
_entity.type
_entity.pdbx_description
1 polymer ?
#
loop_
_entity_poly.entity_id
_entity_poly.type
_entity_poly.pdbx_seq_one_letter_code
_entity_poly.pdbx_strand_id
1 'polypeptide(L)'
;MALTEVNGVDVAMAAVTEIEGGAMVTVSGVVLNDMMEADSSFNGTVVINLYDGAKTVNVLNVDDSSSTSDTVTLDEDLLVEQRAEVTDGRFSITFYVPEPMRAGGMNRLNLYAQASDDPDRQAQGVCNSISIVDRELPAAPGEESAPVIEAMYLDSEDFRNGDTFTSTPTLHAVVAPNVMGVTALNSQLGKSLMLFLDDKQAYTTASGYFHGDTAGGGTLEIPLTGLSDGPHTLTMRVSNNAGQMTSRTITFVMVNVHSSSEIQLSDDTVDDSVVFDLANWEYDTPTARIIIKDATGATVFVDPAATFPYTWNVTDSEGGQLPEGPYTVEAMLSGGQHYGSARPVSFTVIRPL
;
A
#
# COMPACT_ATOMS: atom_id res chain seq x y z
N MET A 1 17.01 -8.81 -24.16
CA MET A 1 17.88 -8.21 -23.13
C MET A 1 18.95 -9.18 -22.69
N ALA A 2 20.08 -8.69 -22.25
CA ALA A 2 21.15 -9.50 -21.68
C ALA A 2 21.73 -8.83 -20.43
N LEU A 3 22.03 -9.63 -19.42
CA LEU A 3 22.90 -9.23 -18.31
C LEU A 3 24.33 -9.22 -18.84
N THR A 4 25.08 -8.16 -18.55
CA THR A 4 26.46 -8.02 -19.03
C THR A 4 27.47 -8.21 -17.89
N GLU A 5 27.19 -7.66 -16.70
CA GLU A 5 28.10 -7.70 -15.59
C GLU A 5 27.38 -7.95 -14.25
N VAL A 6 28.06 -8.64 -13.35
CA VAL A 6 27.70 -8.77 -11.93
C VAL A 6 28.93 -8.40 -11.12
N ASN A 7 28.81 -7.39 -10.24
CA ASN A 7 29.90 -6.85 -9.43
C ASN A 7 31.16 -6.49 -10.27
N GLY A 8 30.95 -6.01 -11.52
CA GLY A 8 32.03 -5.67 -12.43
C GLY A 8 32.69 -6.86 -13.14
N VAL A 9 32.17 -8.08 -12.95
CA VAL A 9 32.62 -9.30 -13.65
C VAL A 9 31.69 -9.56 -14.81
N ASP A 10 32.27 -9.73 -16.01
CA ASP A 10 31.54 -10.05 -17.24
C ASP A 10 30.89 -11.44 -17.11
N VAL A 11 29.54 -11.49 -17.21
CA VAL A 11 28.77 -12.73 -17.10
C VAL A 11 29.07 -13.71 -18.24
N ALA A 12 29.43 -13.22 -19.43
CA ALA A 12 29.77 -14.07 -20.56
C ALA A 12 31.09 -14.82 -20.38
N MET A 13 31.96 -14.38 -19.48
CA MET A 13 33.26 -14.98 -19.19
C MET A 13 33.19 -16.08 -18.12
N ALA A 14 32.09 -16.19 -17.37
CA ALA A 14 31.93 -17.15 -16.29
C ALA A 14 30.90 -18.21 -16.63
N ALA A 15 31.21 -19.50 -16.38
CA ALA A 15 30.23 -20.57 -16.51
C ALA A 15 29.10 -20.44 -15.46
N VAL A 16 29.46 -19.95 -14.28
CA VAL A 16 28.53 -19.57 -13.19
C VAL A 16 29.10 -18.32 -12.52
N THR A 17 28.24 -17.34 -12.29
CA THR A 17 28.58 -16.14 -11.54
C THR A 17 28.08 -16.30 -10.12
N GLU A 18 29.00 -16.35 -9.16
CA GLU A 18 28.67 -16.43 -7.74
C GLU A 18 28.39 -15.03 -7.18
N ILE A 19 27.34 -14.92 -6.39
CA ILE A 19 26.98 -13.72 -5.60
C ILE A 19 26.77 -14.13 -4.14
N GLU A 20 27.23 -13.29 -3.22
CA GLU A 20 27.05 -13.56 -1.79
C GLU A 20 25.63 -13.21 -1.34
N GLY A 21 24.94 -14.13 -0.65
CA GLY A 21 23.76 -13.84 0.13
C GLY A 21 24.11 -12.93 1.32
N GLY A 22 23.18 -12.08 1.75
CA GLY A 22 23.45 -11.10 2.80
C GLY A 22 24.36 -9.95 2.38
N ALA A 23 24.50 -9.67 1.08
CA ALA A 23 25.40 -8.66 0.54
C ALA A 23 24.72 -7.74 -0.51
N MET A 24 25.31 -6.56 -0.70
CA MET A 24 24.95 -5.70 -1.84
C MET A 24 25.58 -6.24 -3.11
N VAL A 25 24.78 -6.30 -4.17
CA VAL A 25 25.21 -6.76 -5.49
C VAL A 25 24.88 -5.68 -6.53
N THR A 26 25.82 -5.43 -7.44
CA THR A 26 25.59 -4.56 -8.61
C THR A 26 25.43 -5.44 -9.85
N VAL A 27 24.31 -5.25 -10.56
CA VAL A 27 24.07 -5.89 -11.86
C VAL A 27 23.95 -4.83 -12.94
N SER A 28 24.54 -5.10 -14.10
CA SER A 28 24.45 -4.26 -15.29
C SER A 28 24.00 -5.06 -16.51
N GLY A 29 23.28 -4.43 -17.40
CA GLY A 29 22.78 -5.10 -18.59
C GLY A 29 22.40 -4.15 -19.73
N VAL A 30 21.94 -4.77 -20.82
CA VAL A 30 21.58 -4.04 -22.05
C VAL A 30 20.25 -4.54 -22.62
N VAL A 31 19.47 -3.63 -23.15
CA VAL A 31 18.39 -3.93 -24.09
C VAL A 31 19.03 -4.09 -25.48
N LEU A 32 18.70 -5.17 -26.18
CA LEU A 32 19.29 -5.50 -27.46
C LEU A 32 18.33 -5.15 -28.59
N ASN A 33 18.88 -4.62 -29.69
CA ASN A 33 18.18 -4.48 -30.97
C ASN A 33 18.21 -5.79 -31.76
N ASP A 34 17.64 -5.80 -32.97
CA ASP A 34 17.59 -6.97 -33.84
C ASP A 34 18.98 -7.45 -34.32
N MET A 35 20.00 -6.59 -34.19
CA MET A 35 21.39 -6.95 -34.53
C MET A 35 22.17 -7.49 -33.31
N MET A 36 21.51 -7.71 -32.17
CA MET A 36 22.11 -8.12 -30.89
C MET A 36 23.10 -7.11 -30.31
N GLU A 37 22.94 -5.84 -30.65
CA GLU A 37 23.69 -4.72 -30.09
C GLU A 37 22.84 -3.95 -29.11
N ALA A 38 23.44 -3.15 -28.23
CA ALA A 38 22.70 -2.28 -27.32
C ALA A 38 21.80 -1.30 -28.10
N ASP A 39 20.50 -1.31 -27.80
CA ASP A 39 19.52 -0.43 -28.41
C ASP A 39 19.58 0.96 -27.78
N SER A 40 20.45 1.83 -28.31
CA SER A 40 20.63 3.18 -27.79
C SER A 40 19.38 4.08 -27.89
N SER A 41 18.33 3.64 -28.58
CA SER A 41 17.05 4.37 -28.61
C SER A 41 16.09 3.96 -27.49
N PHE A 42 16.41 2.90 -26.74
CA PHE A 42 15.54 2.41 -25.68
C PHE A 42 15.80 3.17 -24.37
N ASN A 43 14.79 3.93 -23.91
CA ASN A 43 14.76 4.57 -22.59
C ASN A 43 13.49 4.11 -21.86
N GLY A 44 13.60 3.76 -20.59
CA GLY A 44 12.47 3.24 -19.86
C GLY A 44 12.84 2.69 -18.49
N THR A 45 12.12 1.67 -18.04
CA THR A 45 12.34 1.00 -16.76
C THR A 45 12.54 -0.49 -16.96
N VAL A 46 13.50 -1.08 -16.26
CA VAL A 46 13.66 -2.54 -16.15
C VAL A 46 13.23 -3.01 -14.77
N VAL A 47 12.46 -4.09 -14.74
CA VAL A 47 12.16 -4.88 -13.53
C VAL A 47 13.11 -6.07 -13.49
N ILE A 48 13.76 -6.25 -12.36
CA ILE A 48 14.74 -7.31 -12.10
C ILE A 48 14.18 -8.22 -11.01
N ASN A 49 13.93 -9.48 -11.34
CA ASN A 49 13.42 -10.49 -10.44
C ASN A 49 14.47 -11.57 -10.22
N LEU A 50 14.98 -11.68 -9.00
CA LEU A 50 15.90 -12.73 -8.57
C LEU A 50 15.13 -13.83 -7.84
N TYR A 51 15.23 -15.05 -8.34
CA TYR A 51 14.58 -16.22 -7.76
C TYR A 51 15.59 -17.12 -7.04
N ASP A 52 15.12 -17.76 -5.94
CA ASP A 52 15.90 -18.76 -5.22
C ASP A 52 16.11 -20.02 -6.05
N GLY A 53 17.03 -20.87 -5.61
CA GLY A 53 17.28 -22.17 -6.25
C GLY A 53 16.04 -23.03 -6.31
N ALA A 54 15.94 -23.83 -7.37
CA ALA A 54 14.80 -24.72 -7.58
C ALA A 54 14.56 -25.69 -6.41
N LYS A 55 13.30 -25.92 -6.05
CA LYS A 55 12.89 -26.92 -5.04
C LYS A 55 12.18 -28.09 -5.67
N THR A 56 12.46 -29.28 -5.17
CA THR A 56 11.73 -30.48 -5.54
C THR A 56 10.66 -30.76 -4.48
N VAL A 57 9.41 -30.83 -4.92
CA VAL A 57 8.25 -31.10 -4.06
C VAL A 57 7.67 -32.48 -4.44
N ASN A 58 7.41 -33.32 -3.43
CA ASN A 58 6.70 -34.57 -3.65
C ASN A 58 5.21 -34.29 -3.78
N VAL A 59 4.62 -34.66 -4.90
CA VAL A 59 3.18 -34.61 -5.11
C VAL A 59 2.57 -35.90 -4.59
N LEU A 60 1.74 -35.82 -3.56
CA LEU A 60 0.99 -36.97 -3.06
C LEU A 60 -0.18 -37.26 -4.01
N ASN A 61 -0.13 -38.35 -4.73
CA ASN A 61 -1.24 -38.82 -5.54
C ASN A 61 -2.27 -39.45 -4.58
N VAL A 62 -3.38 -38.76 -4.32
CA VAL A 62 -4.41 -39.16 -3.36
C VAL A 62 -5.29 -40.29 -3.90
N ASP A 63 -5.30 -40.52 -5.22
CA ASP A 63 -6.24 -41.40 -5.92
C ASP A 63 -5.66 -42.76 -6.34
N ASP A 64 -4.37 -43.02 -6.14
CA ASP A 64 -3.79 -44.28 -6.56
C ASP A 64 -3.10 -45.00 -5.40
N SER A 65 -3.51 -46.25 -5.18
CA SER A 65 -2.96 -47.15 -4.16
C SER A 65 -1.54 -47.65 -4.50
N SER A 66 -0.97 -47.21 -5.63
CA SER A 66 0.43 -47.43 -6.00
C SER A 66 1.28 -46.25 -5.51
N SER A 67 2.09 -46.48 -4.52
CA SER A 67 2.92 -45.51 -3.80
C SER A 67 4.10 -44.94 -4.63
N THR A 68 3.88 -44.45 -5.84
CA THR A 68 4.87 -43.65 -6.54
C THR A 68 4.60 -42.18 -6.31
N SER A 69 5.40 -41.57 -5.46
CA SER A 69 5.37 -40.12 -5.30
C SER A 69 5.99 -39.48 -6.55
N ASP A 70 5.20 -38.78 -7.33
CA ASP A 70 5.71 -37.93 -8.38
C ASP A 70 6.40 -36.70 -7.77
N THR A 71 7.54 -36.32 -8.32
CA THR A 71 8.26 -35.13 -7.90
C THR A 71 8.11 -34.03 -8.94
N VAL A 72 7.80 -32.83 -8.47
CA VAL A 72 7.76 -31.60 -9.30
C VAL A 72 8.86 -30.66 -8.82
N THR A 73 9.64 -30.15 -9.77
CA THR A 73 10.64 -29.11 -9.49
C THR A 73 10.01 -27.74 -9.72
N LEU A 74 10.04 -26.90 -8.71
CA LEU A 74 9.52 -25.53 -8.71
C LEU A 74 10.70 -24.57 -8.54
N ASP A 75 10.72 -23.50 -9.34
CA ASP A 75 11.77 -22.46 -9.32
C ASP A 75 11.15 -21.05 -9.27
N GLU A 76 10.10 -20.89 -8.46
CA GLU A 76 9.23 -19.71 -8.40
C GLU A 76 9.36 -18.88 -7.12
N ASP A 77 10.26 -19.25 -6.21
CA ASP A 77 10.45 -18.53 -4.95
C ASP A 77 11.22 -17.22 -5.20
N LEU A 78 10.49 -16.10 -5.33
CA LEU A 78 11.06 -14.78 -5.56
C LEU A 78 11.78 -14.27 -4.30
N LEU A 79 13.05 -13.91 -4.44
CA LEU A 79 13.87 -13.33 -3.37
C LEU A 79 13.87 -11.80 -3.41
N VAL A 80 14.02 -11.22 -4.61
CA VAL A 80 14.16 -9.78 -4.81
C VAL A 80 13.41 -9.37 -6.07
N GLU A 81 12.61 -8.29 -5.96
CA GLU A 81 12.14 -7.51 -7.09
C GLU A 81 12.72 -6.10 -6.96
N GLN A 82 13.39 -5.63 -7.99
CA GLN A 82 13.94 -4.28 -8.04
C GLN A 82 13.69 -3.64 -9.41
N ARG A 83 13.72 -2.31 -9.43
CA ARG A 83 13.52 -1.52 -10.64
C ARG A 83 14.73 -0.63 -10.87
N ALA A 84 15.12 -0.48 -12.14
CA ALA A 84 16.16 0.45 -12.54
C ALA A 84 15.73 1.23 -13.78
N GLU A 85 16.30 2.42 -13.94
CA GLU A 85 16.16 3.16 -15.19
C GLU A 85 17.02 2.53 -16.29
N VAL A 86 16.47 2.51 -17.50
CA VAL A 86 17.18 2.18 -18.72
C VAL A 86 17.42 3.46 -19.49
N THR A 87 18.69 3.80 -19.72
CA THR A 87 19.10 4.94 -20.53
C THR A 87 19.98 4.49 -21.67
N ASP A 88 19.67 4.90 -22.89
CA ASP A 88 20.41 4.50 -24.10
C ASP A 88 20.60 2.97 -24.21
N GLY A 89 19.53 2.22 -23.84
CA GLY A 89 19.52 0.77 -23.86
C GLY A 89 20.36 0.10 -22.78
N ARG A 90 20.84 0.83 -21.78
CA ARG A 90 21.70 0.31 -20.69
C ARG A 90 21.09 0.56 -19.34
N PHE A 91 21.30 -0.36 -18.41
CA PHE A 91 20.92 -0.20 -17.01
C PHE A 91 22.04 -0.71 -16.10
N SER A 92 22.07 -0.16 -14.88
CA SER A 92 22.89 -0.67 -13.78
C SER A 92 22.18 -0.37 -12.47
N ILE A 93 22.15 -1.34 -11.57
CA ILE A 93 21.51 -1.19 -10.26
C ILE A 93 22.27 -1.96 -9.21
N THR A 94 22.34 -1.39 -8.01
CA THR A 94 22.86 -2.07 -6.82
C THR A 94 21.69 -2.34 -5.87
N PHE A 95 21.55 -3.59 -5.42
CA PHE A 95 20.53 -4.00 -4.47
C PHE A 95 21.04 -5.05 -3.50
N TYR A 96 20.33 -5.20 -2.38
CA TYR A 96 20.67 -6.21 -1.37
C TYR A 96 20.08 -7.56 -1.76
N VAL A 97 20.93 -8.58 -1.77
CA VAL A 97 20.53 -9.99 -1.98
C VAL A 97 20.35 -10.63 -0.60
N PRO A 98 19.11 -11.08 -0.24
CA PRO A 98 18.91 -11.79 1.02
C PRO A 98 19.65 -13.13 1.01
N GLU A 99 19.85 -13.70 2.21
CA GLU A 99 20.36 -15.05 2.30
C GLU A 99 19.37 -16.02 1.63
N PRO A 100 19.85 -16.97 0.79
CA PRO A 100 18.98 -17.89 0.08
C PRO A 100 18.35 -18.87 1.08
N MET A 101 17.14 -19.33 0.77
CA MET A 101 16.53 -20.44 1.53
C MET A 101 17.20 -21.77 1.18
N ARG A 102 17.85 -21.83 0.02
CA ARG A 102 18.54 -23.02 -0.52
C ARG A 102 19.91 -22.62 -1.07
N ALA A 103 20.92 -22.83 -0.27
CA ALA A 103 22.29 -22.59 -0.67
C ALA A 103 22.77 -23.62 -1.72
N GLY A 104 23.62 -23.15 -2.65
CA GLY A 104 24.30 -23.99 -3.64
C GLY A 104 23.44 -24.45 -4.83
N GLY A 105 22.25 -23.92 -4.98
CA GLY A 105 21.40 -24.08 -6.15
C GLY A 105 21.74 -23.09 -7.28
N MET A 106 21.28 -23.39 -8.50
CA MET A 106 21.27 -22.39 -9.58
C MET A 106 20.09 -21.45 -9.37
N ASN A 107 20.38 -20.18 -9.29
CA ASN A 107 19.41 -19.12 -9.16
C ASN A 107 19.07 -18.53 -10.53
N ARG A 108 17.89 -17.93 -10.65
CA ARG A 108 17.43 -17.33 -11.91
C ARG A 108 17.20 -15.83 -11.72
N LEU A 109 17.72 -15.05 -12.64
CA LEU A 109 17.46 -13.61 -12.70
C LEU A 109 16.68 -13.30 -13.99
N ASN A 110 15.43 -12.88 -13.84
CA ASN A 110 14.59 -12.44 -14.93
C ASN A 110 14.68 -10.93 -15.07
N LEU A 111 14.69 -10.48 -16.31
CA LEU A 111 14.71 -9.07 -16.70
C LEU A 111 13.50 -8.80 -17.58
N TYR A 112 12.76 -7.74 -17.26
CA TYR A 112 11.68 -7.23 -18.09
C TYR A 112 11.80 -5.72 -18.18
N ALA A 113 11.89 -5.18 -19.40
CA ALA A 113 11.95 -3.74 -19.61
C ALA A 113 10.78 -3.26 -20.47
N GLN A 114 10.31 -2.04 -20.13
CA GLN A 114 9.26 -1.33 -20.84
C GLN A 114 9.76 0.07 -21.16
N ALA A 115 9.58 0.51 -22.39
CA ALA A 115 9.95 1.86 -22.80
C ALA A 115 8.99 2.91 -22.24
N SER A 116 9.51 4.09 -21.93
CA SER A 116 8.70 5.19 -21.36
C SER A 116 7.83 5.89 -22.40
N ASP A 117 8.25 5.87 -23.66
CA ASP A 117 7.59 6.53 -24.80
C ASP A 117 6.56 5.66 -25.50
N ASP A 118 6.67 4.32 -25.35
CA ASP A 118 5.78 3.34 -25.97
C ASP A 118 5.61 2.11 -25.06
N PRO A 119 4.45 1.95 -24.39
CA PRO A 119 4.19 0.80 -23.54
C PRO A 119 4.23 -0.55 -24.24
N ASP A 120 4.03 -0.60 -25.55
CA ASP A 120 4.07 -1.82 -26.33
C ASP A 120 5.51 -2.21 -26.71
N ARG A 121 6.47 -1.30 -26.54
CA ARG A 121 7.89 -1.56 -26.74
C ARG A 121 8.51 -2.15 -25.49
N GLN A 122 8.68 -3.47 -25.51
CA GLN A 122 9.10 -4.27 -24.36
C GLN A 122 10.29 -5.15 -24.71
N ALA A 123 11.08 -5.51 -23.71
CA ALA A 123 12.19 -6.43 -23.86
C ALA A 123 12.29 -7.37 -22.67
N GLN A 124 12.67 -8.62 -22.91
CA GLN A 124 12.82 -9.65 -21.90
C GLN A 124 14.20 -10.30 -21.95
N GLY A 125 14.65 -10.79 -20.81
CA GLY A 125 15.89 -11.54 -20.69
C GLY A 125 15.88 -12.44 -19.47
N VAL A 126 16.72 -13.47 -19.51
CA VAL A 126 16.92 -14.38 -18.38
C VAL A 126 18.39 -14.72 -18.23
N CYS A 127 18.87 -14.77 -16.99
CA CYS A 127 20.17 -15.29 -16.64
C CYS A 127 20.00 -16.45 -15.64
N ASN A 128 20.39 -17.67 -16.06
CA ASN A 128 20.31 -18.89 -15.23
C ASN A 128 21.70 -19.35 -14.74
N SER A 129 22.73 -18.53 -14.96
CA SER A 129 24.12 -18.84 -14.57
C SER A 129 24.56 -18.09 -13.31
N ILE A 130 23.61 -17.78 -12.42
CA ILE A 130 23.88 -17.17 -11.11
C ILE A 130 23.74 -18.23 -10.03
N SER A 131 24.65 -18.21 -9.05
CA SER A 131 24.56 -19.00 -7.82
C SER A 131 24.69 -18.08 -6.62
N ILE A 132 23.72 -18.09 -5.72
CA ILE A 132 23.82 -17.39 -4.44
C ILE A 132 24.54 -18.33 -3.49
N VAL A 133 25.68 -17.88 -2.96
CA VAL A 133 26.48 -18.63 -1.99
C VAL A 133 26.35 -18.02 -0.60
N ASP A 134 26.48 -18.85 0.43
CA ASP A 134 26.45 -18.37 1.80
C ASP A 134 27.65 -17.48 2.07
N ARG A 135 27.43 -16.39 2.78
CA ARG A 135 28.49 -15.51 3.23
C ARG A 135 29.20 -16.11 4.43
N GLU A 136 30.55 -16.08 4.43
CA GLU A 136 31.35 -16.58 5.56
C GLU A 136 31.15 -15.78 6.87
N LEU A 137 30.73 -14.52 6.78
CA LEU A 137 30.43 -13.65 7.94
C LEU A 137 29.20 -12.78 7.64
N PRO A 138 28.11 -12.89 8.45
CA PRO A 138 26.97 -12.01 8.27
C PRO A 138 27.36 -10.57 8.57
N ALA A 139 27.20 -9.66 7.61
CA ALA A 139 27.18 -8.25 7.91
C ALA A 139 25.88 -7.96 8.67
N ALA A 140 25.98 -7.50 9.91
CA ALA A 140 24.83 -6.91 10.57
C ALA A 140 24.36 -5.70 9.73
N PRO A 141 23.12 -5.68 9.22
CA PRO A 141 22.58 -4.47 8.62
C PRO A 141 22.63 -3.36 9.68
N GLY A 142 23.07 -2.17 9.30
CA GLY A 142 23.05 -1.01 10.20
C GLY A 142 21.60 -0.69 10.61
N GLU A 143 21.42 -0.04 11.76
CA GLU A 143 20.09 0.37 12.26
C GLU A 143 19.35 1.30 11.28
N GLU A 144 20.06 1.97 10.38
CA GLU A 144 19.54 2.92 9.39
C GLU A 144 18.85 2.27 8.18
N SER A 145 18.80 0.94 8.12
CA SER A 145 18.32 0.23 6.93
C SER A 145 16.85 -0.21 6.99
N ALA A 146 16.14 -0.01 8.09
CA ALA A 146 14.72 -0.33 8.17
C ALA A 146 13.89 0.56 7.22
N PRO A 147 12.86 0.02 6.55
CA PRO A 147 11.97 0.80 5.70
C PRO A 147 11.26 1.91 6.49
N VAL A 148 10.98 3.04 5.84
CA VAL A 148 10.21 4.14 6.44
C VAL A 148 8.90 4.30 5.68
N ILE A 149 7.78 4.23 6.40
CA ILE A 149 6.45 4.55 5.87
C ILE A 149 6.24 6.05 6.07
N GLU A 150 6.51 6.85 5.04
CA GLU A 150 6.43 8.32 5.09
C GLU A 150 4.99 8.79 5.24
N ALA A 151 4.10 8.23 4.42
CA ALA A 151 2.69 8.56 4.44
C ALA A 151 1.83 7.28 4.52
N MET A 152 0.72 7.36 5.23
CA MET A 152 -0.34 6.36 5.27
C MET A 152 -1.63 7.05 5.67
N TYR A 153 -2.61 7.08 4.76
CA TYR A 153 -3.87 7.79 4.94
C TYR A 153 -4.98 7.16 4.10
N LEU A 154 -6.23 7.54 4.37
CA LEU A 154 -7.41 7.10 3.62
C LEU A 154 -7.95 8.27 2.80
N ASP A 155 -8.22 8.03 1.52
CA ASP A 155 -8.77 8.94 0.50
C ASP A 155 -7.99 10.26 0.32
N SER A 156 -7.63 10.97 1.38
CA SER A 156 -7.01 12.30 1.33
C SER A 156 -5.89 12.44 2.37
N GLU A 157 -4.87 13.24 2.05
CA GLU A 157 -3.79 13.61 2.97
C GLU A 157 -4.28 14.37 4.23
N ASP A 158 -5.49 14.94 4.17
CA ASP A 158 -6.14 15.57 5.33
C ASP A 158 -6.70 14.56 6.33
N PHE A 159 -6.64 13.26 6.03
CA PHE A 159 -7.09 12.18 6.92
C PHE A 159 -6.49 12.27 8.31
N ARG A 160 -7.33 12.04 9.32
CA ARG A 160 -6.94 11.94 10.71
C ARG A 160 -7.44 10.63 11.32
N ASN A 161 -6.66 10.06 12.24
CA ASN A 161 -7.09 8.89 12.99
C ASN A 161 -8.44 9.11 13.67
N GLY A 162 -9.36 8.18 13.46
CA GLY A 162 -10.74 8.24 13.95
C GLY A 162 -11.71 8.90 12.97
N ASP A 163 -11.29 9.31 11.80
CA ASP A 163 -12.20 9.82 10.76
C ASP A 163 -13.23 8.78 10.36
N THR A 164 -14.40 9.27 9.93
CA THR A 164 -15.56 8.44 9.61
C THR A 164 -15.82 8.43 8.11
N PHE A 165 -16.06 7.24 7.58
CA PHE A 165 -16.34 7.01 6.17
C PHE A 165 -17.73 6.39 6.01
N THR A 166 -18.48 6.85 4.99
CA THR A 166 -19.79 6.31 4.59
C THR A 166 -19.74 5.55 3.28
N SER A 167 -18.58 5.53 2.65
CA SER A 167 -18.26 4.76 1.44
C SER A 167 -16.93 4.06 1.64
N THR A 168 -16.67 3.05 0.83
CA THR A 168 -15.41 2.30 0.83
C THR A 168 -14.22 3.25 0.63
N PRO A 169 -13.36 3.45 1.63
CA PRO A 169 -12.19 4.30 1.48
C PRO A 169 -11.06 3.59 0.75
N THR A 170 -10.19 4.37 0.14
CA THR A 170 -8.95 3.89 -0.48
C THR A 170 -7.77 4.18 0.43
N LEU A 171 -6.98 3.15 0.75
CA LEU A 171 -5.70 3.32 1.43
C LEU A 171 -4.67 3.84 0.45
N HIS A 172 -3.98 4.92 0.83
CA HIS A 172 -2.78 5.42 0.19
C HIS A 172 -1.61 5.31 1.16
N ALA A 173 -0.48 4.82 0.67
CA ALA A 173 0.75 4.81 1.46
C ALA A 173 1.97 5.09 0.58
N VAL A 174 2.98 5.73 1.18
CA VAL A 174 4.28 6.01 0.57
C VAL A 174 5.36 5.40 1.45
N VAL A 175 6.21 4.60 0.84
CA VAL A 175 7.40 4.02 1.46
C VAL A 175 8.62 4.73 0.88
N ALA A 176 9.43 5.31 1.77
CA ALA A 176 10.64 6.02 1.38
C ALA A 176 11.63 5.12 0.63
N PRO A 177 12.47 5.70 -0.23
CA PRO A 177 13.61 5.02 -0.81
C PRO A 177 14.46 4.30 0.24
N ASN A 178 14.81 3.04 -0.04
CA ASN A 178 15.61 2.21 0.86
C ASN A 178 16.69 1.48 0.07
N VAL A 179 17.95 1.64 0.46
CA VAL A 179 19.09 1.05 -0.24
C VAL A 179 19.06 -0.48 -0.28
N MET A 180 18.40 -1.12 0.69
CA MET A 180 18.20 -2.58 0.71
C MET A 180 17.02 -3.01 -0.18
N GLY A 181 16.25 -2.04 -0.70
CA GLY A 181 15.02 -2.28 -1.44
C GLY A 181 13.86 -2.76 -0.56
N VAL A 182 12.66 -2.31 -0.87
CA VAL A 182 11.43 -2.73 -0.18
C VAL A 182 10.96 -4.07 -0.76
N THR A 183 10.67 -5.02 0.11
CA THR A 183 10.16 -6.34 -0.26
C THR A 183 8.63 -6.27 -0.36
N ALA A 184 8.12 -6.06 -1.56
CA ALA A 184 6.68 -6.09 -1.83
C ALA A 184 6.18 -7.53 -2.03
N LEU A 185 6.87 -8.28 -2.88
CA LEU A 185 6.61 -9.69 -3.18
C LEU A 185 7.78 -10.52 -2.65
N ASN A 186 7.53 -11.39 -1.69
CA ASN A 186 8.54 -12.32 -1.22
C ASN A 186 7.88 -13.64 -0.84
N SER A 187 8.45 -14.74 -1.30
CA SER A 187 8.05 -16.10 -0.91
C SER A 187 8.39 -16.44 0.54
N GLN A 188 9.25 -15.66 1.20
CA GLN A 188 9.59 -15.87 2.60
C GLN A 188 8.48 -15.39 3.52
N LEU A 189 8.00 -16.29 4.37
CA LEU A 189 6.91 -16.00 5.30
C LEU A 189 7.23 -14.80 6.19
N GLY A 190 6.33 -13.81 6.19
CA GLY A 190 6.42 -12.62 7.03
C GLY A 190 7.32 -11.50 6.52
N LYS A 191 7.96 -11.64 5.35
CA LYS A 191 8.83 -10.61 4.77
C LYS A 191 8.18 -9.79 3.65
N SER A 192 6.99 -10.16 3.18
CA SER A 192 6.25 -9.37 2.18
C SER A 192 5.52 -8.19 2.82
N LEU A 193 5.13 -7.23 1.97
CA LEU A 193 4.21 -6.17 2.37
C LEU A 193 2.87 -6.80 2.81
N MET A 194 2.42 -6.46 4.01
CA MET A 194 1.23 -7.02 4.63
C MET A 194 0.33 -5.93 5.18
N LEU A 195 -0.98 -6.10 5.00
CA LEU A 195 -2.00 -5.28 5.63
C LEU A 195 -2.83 -6.12 6.61
N PHE A 196 -3.04 -5.59 7.80
CA PHE A 196 -3.87 -6.19 8.84
C PHE A 196 -5.04 -5.25 9.13
N LEU A 197 -6.26 -5.76 9.00
CA LEU A 197 -7.48 -5.09 9.42
C LEU A 197 -7.98 -5.75 10.70
N ASP A 198 -8.14 -4.98 11.76
CA ASP A 198 -8.59 -5.46 13.07
C ASP A 198 -7.78 -6.68 13.55
N ASP A 199 -6.45 -6.56 13.48
CA ASP A 199 -5.47 -7.59 13.83
C ASP A 199 -5.53 -8.88 13.00
N LYS A 200 -6.37 -8.92 11.95
CA LYS A 200 -6.42 -10.02 11.00
C LYS A 200 -5.73 -9.64 9.70
N GLN A 201 -4.96 -10.54 9.13
CA GLN A 201 -4.39 -10.31 7.81
C GLN A 201 -5.54 -10.19 6.79
N ALA A 202 -5.79 -8.94 6.35
CA ALA A 202 -6.94 -8.63 5.52
C ALA A 202 -6.67 -8.85 4.04
N TYR A 203 -5.47 -8.52 3.59
CA TYR A 203 -5.13 -8.49 2.17
C TYR A 203 -3.86 -9.30 1.92
N THR A 204 -4.03 -10.55 1.49
CA THR A 204 -2.91 -11.43 1.07
C THR A 204 -2.28 -10.99 -0.24
N THR A 205 -2.98 -10.14 -1.01
CA THR A 205 -2.57 -9.63 -2.32
C THR A 205 -2.18 -8.15 -2.29
N ALA A 206 -1.95 -7.57 -1.11
CA ALA A 206 -1.57 -6.16 -0.97
C ALA A 206 -0.32 -5.81 -1.80
N SER A 207 0.60 -6.75 -1.91
CA SER A 207 1.79 -6.62 -2.75
C SER A 207 1.49 -6.35 -4.23
N GLY A 208 0.37 -6.84 -4.76
CA GLY A 208 -0.04 -6.58 -6.15
C GLY A 208 -0.47 -5.12 -6.41
N TYR A 209 -0.72 -4.35 -5.37
CA TYR A 209 -1.05 -2.92 -5.42
C TYR A 209 0.15 -2.02 -5.11
N PHE A 210 1.29 -2.59 -4.82
CA PHE A 210 2.51 -1.81 -4.54
C PHE A 210 3.26 -1.51 -5.84
N HIS A 211 3.48 -0.23 -6.08
CA HIS A 211 4.24 0.28 -7.22
C HIS A 211 5.62 0.72 -6.74
N GLY A 212 6.59 -0.19 -6.84
CA GLY A 212 7.98 0.10 -6.51
C GLY A 212 8.60 1.13 -7.46
N ASP A 213 9.47 1.98 -6.92
CA ASP A 213 10.27 2.94 -7.67
C ASP A 213 11.71 2.44 -7.91
N THR A 214 12.48 3.21 -8.68
CA THR A 214 13.89 2.91 -8.99
C THR A 214 14.85 3.24 -7.84
N ALA A 215 14.36 3.91 -6.80
CA ALA A 215 15.14 4.25 -5.60
C ALA A 215 14.94 3.25 -4.45
N GLY A 216 14.20 2.17 -4.70
CA GLY A 216 13.97 1.09 -3.73
C GLY A 216 12.88 1.39 -2.71
N GLY A 217 12.05 2.39 -2.96
CA GLY A 217 10.81 2.70 -2.25
C GLY A 217 9.58 2.38 -3.09
N GLY A 218 8.48 3.12 -2.87
CA GLY A 218 7.29 3.01 -3.71
C GLY A 218 6.01 3.48 -3.05
N THR A 219 4.90 3.31 -3.79
CA THR A 219 3.56 3.72 -3.38
C THR A 219 2.61 2.53 -3.35
N LEU A 220 1.62 2.61 -2.48
CA LEU A 220 0.51 1.67 -2.37
C LEU A 220 -0.80 2.42 -2.49
N GLU A 221 -1.70 1.91 -3.35
CA GLU A 221 -3.08 2.37 -3.44
C GLU A 221 -4.00 1.16 -3.48
N ILE A 222 -4.88 1.02 -2.47
CA ILE A 222 -5.75 -0.15 -2.35
C ILE A 222 -7.13 0.23 -1.81
N PRO A 223 -8.23 -0.07 -2.52
CA PRO A 223 -9.58 0.12 -2.00
C PRO A 223 -9.87 -0.90 -0.90
N LEU A 224 -10.31 -0.42 0.27
CA LEU A 224 -10.64 -1.28 1.40
C LEU A 224 -12.07 -1.82 1.25
N THR A 225 -12.23 -3.12 1.01
CA THR A 225 -13.54 -3.74 0.80
C THR A 225 -13.93 -4.64 1.97
N GLY A 226 -15.24 -4.88 2.13
CA GLY A 226 -15.75 -5.81 3.13
C GLY A 226 -15.70 -5.29 4.57
N LEU A 227 -15.65 -3.95 4.75
CA LEU A 227 -15.68 -3.31 6.05
C LEU A 227 -17.08 -3.42 6.68
N SER A 228 -17.13 -3.79 7.94
CA SER A 228 -18.35 -3.73 8.76
C SER A 228 -18.55 -2.32 9.31
N ASP A 229 -19.73 -2.04 9.86
CA ASP A 229 -19.91 -0.82 10.64
C ASP A 229 -19.10 -0.85 11.93
N GLY A 230 -18.58 0.30 12.31
CA GLY A 230 -17.85 0.49 13.55
C GLY A 230 -16.40 0.90 13.39
N PRO A 231 -15.66 0.95 14.51
CA PRO A 231 -14.25 1.31 14.49
C PRO A 231 -13.40 0.21 13.90
N HIS A 232 -12.43 0.61 13.10
CA HIS A 232 -11.44 -0.26 12.47
C HIS A 232 -10.02 0.22 12.77
N THR A 233 -9.13 -0.75 12.80
CA THR A 233 -7.68 -0.53 12.89
C THR A 233 -7.01 -1.13 11.67
N LEU A 234 -6.25 -0.33 10.92
CA LEU A 234 -5.50 -0.80 9.77
C LEU A 234 -4.00 -0.65 10.03
N THR A 235 -3.29 -1.76 10.01
CA THR A 235 -1.83 -1.81 10.18
C THR A 235 -1.16 -2.26 8.90
N MET A 236 -0.28 -1.43 8.37
CA MET A 236 0.62 -1.78 7.28
C MET A 236 1.96 -2.20 7.87
N ARG A 237 2.48 -3.33 7.43
CA ARG A 237 3.82 -3.81 7.72
C ARG A 237 4.61 -3.92 6.42
N VAL A 238 5.80 -3.36 6.39
CA VAL A 238 6.70 -3.40 5.26
C VAL A 238 8.07 -3.89 5.71
N SER A 239 8.71 -4.71 4.88
CA SER A 239 10.06 -5.23 5.10
C SER A 239 10.99 -4.81 3.97
N ASN A 240 12.28 -4.71 4.24
CA ASN A 240 13.29 -4.66 3.18
C ASN A 240 13.88 -6.05 2.91
N ASN A 241 14.72 -6.15 1.89
CA ASN A 241 15.35 -7.41 1.49
C ASN A 241 16.31 -7.97 2.56
N ALA A 242 16.81 -7.14 3.49
CA ALA A 242 17.60 -7.56 4.65
C ALA A 242 16.74 -8.12 5.80
N GLY A 243 15.39 -8.12 5.66
CA GLY A 243 14.46 -8.64 6.65
C GLY A 243 14.15 -7.69 7.80
N GLN A 244 14.58 -6.43 7.72
CA GLN A 244 14.20 -5.42 8.70
C GLN A 244 12.81 -4.92 8.39
N MET A 245 12.01 -4.71 9.44
CA MET A 245 10.58 -4.43 9.33
C MET A 245 10.19 -3.14 10.03
N THR A 246 9.23 -2.45 9.45
CA THR A 246 8.52 -1.32 10.05
C THR A 246 7.02 -1.53 9.92
N SER A 247 6.26 -1.00 10.88
CA SER A 247 4.81 -0.99 10.82
C SER A 247 4.26 0.39 11.16
N ARG A 248 3.14 0.75 10.50
CA ARG A 248 2.36 1.94 10.82
C ARG A 248 0.90 1.58 10.92
N THR A 249 0.22 2.14 11.92
CA THR A 249 -1.18 1.87 12.22
C THR A 249 -2.00 3.15 12.11
N ILE A 250 -3.15 3.05 11.49
CA ILE A 250 -4.19 4.10 11.47
C ILE A 250 -5.51 3.52 11.98
N THR A 251 -6.39 4.39 12.45
CA THR A 251 -7.73 4.03 12.92
C THR A 251 -8.78 4.86 12.20
N PHE A 252 -9.95 4.28 11.94
CA PHE A 252 -11.08 4.95 11.30
C PHE A 252 -12.38 4.30 11.70
N VAL A 253 -13.50 4.91 11.36
CA VAL A 253 -14.85 4.39 11.63
C VAL A 253 -15.60 4.22 10.31
N MET A 254 -16.15 3.03 10.07
CA MET A 254 -17.09 2.80 8.97
C MET A 254 -18.52 2.97 9.46
N VAL A 255 -19.32 3.63 8.64
CA VAL A 255 -20.74 3.80 8.88
C VAL A 255 -21.47 3.54 7.57
N ASN A 256 -22.06 2.37 7.43
CA ASN A 256 -22.93 2.11 6.29
C ASN A 256 -24.24 2.90 6.45
N VAL A 257 -24.57 3.68 5.43
CA VAL A 257 -25.78 4.55 5.45
C VAL A 257 -27.03 3.68 5.31
N HIS A 258 -27.54 3.19 6.44
CA HIS A 258 -28.81 2.45 6.49
C HIS A 258 -29.79 3.08 7.50
N SER A 259 -29.56 4.32 7.90
CA SER A 259 -30.37 4.94 8.94
C SER A 259 -31.58 5.66 8.33
N SER A 260 -32.76 5.32 8.83
CA SER A 260 -33.97 6.13 8.67
C SER A 260 -33.91 7.39 9.54
N SER A 261 -32.82 7.60 10.28
CA SER A 261 -32.67 8.72 11.19
C SER A 261 -32.56 10.04 10.45
N GLU A 262 -33.17 11.06 10.99
CA GLU A 262 -33.26 12.39 10.39
C GLU A 262 -32.84 13.43 11.43
N ILE A 263 -32.06 14.43 10.99
CA ILE A 263 -31.83 15.64 11.79
C ILE A 263 -33.05 16.52 11.65
N GLN A 264 -33.59 16.95 12.77
CA GLN A 264 -34.64 17.95 12.84
C GLN A 264 -34.05 19.28 13.28
N LEU A 265 -34.38 20.34 12.54
CA LEU A 265 -33.93 21.70 12.84
C LEU A 265 -34.97 22.41 13.69
N SER A 266 -34.54 23.21 14.66
CA SER A 266 -35.45 24.14 15.34
C SER A 266 -36.00 25.22 14.41
N ASP A 267 -35.22 25.59 13.39
CA ASP A 267 -35.58 26.54 12.33
C ASP A 267 -34.75 26.24 11.08
N ASP A 268 -35.29 26.43 9.89
CA ASP A 268 -34.62 26.32 8.61
C ASP A 268 -33.93 27.63 8.16
N THR A 269 -34.24 28.71 8.88
CA THR A 269 -33.70 30.04 8.69
C THR A 269 -33.13 30.54 10.02
N VAL A 270 -31.82 30.66 10.11
CA VAL A 270 -31.06 30.77 11.35
C VAL A 270 -30.36 32.13 11.42
N ASP A 271 -30.47 32.80 12.58
CA ASP A 271 -29.76 34.05 12.86
C ASP A 271 -28.45 33.80 13.63
N ASP A 272 -28.56 33.49 14.91
CA ASP A 272 -27.39 33.32 15.79
C ASP A 272 -27.15 31.87 16.23
N SER A 273 -28.17 31.04 16.24
CA SER A 273 -28.07 29.65 16.66
C SER A 273 -29.19 28.76 16.10
N VAL A 274 -28.91 27.48 15.94
CA VAL A 274 -29.88 26.46 15.59
C VAL A 274 -29.73 25.25 16.52
N VAL A 275 -30.84 24.64 16.84
CA VAL A 275 -30.86 23.38 17.60
C VAL A 275 -31.07 22.24 16.61
N PHE A 276 -30.18 21.27 16.64
CA PHE A 276 -30.30 20.01 15.94
C PHE A 276 -30.86 18.97 16.91
N ASP A 277 -31.93 18.30 16.52
CA ASP A 277 -32.48 17.17 17.23
C ASP A 277 -32.44 15.93 16.31
N LEU A 278 -32.57 14.74 16.88
CA LEU A 278 -32.47 13.49 16.15
C LEU A 278 -33.79 12.73 16.24
N ALA A 279 -34.39 12.42 15.09
CA ALA A 279 -35.57 11.56 14.99
C ALA A 279 -35.23 10.18 14.41
N ASN A 280 -36.06 9.20 14.75
CA ASN A 280 -36.05 7.84 14.20
C ASN A 280 -34.74 7.06 14.47
N TRP A 281 -34.04 7.35 15.55
CA TRP A 281 -32.96 6.52 16.05
C TRP A 281 -33.52 5.50 17.06
N GLU A 282 -33.39 4.22 16.75
CA GLU A 282 -34.05 3.12 17.49
C GLU A 282 -33.18 2.48 18.60
N TYR A 283 -31.93 2.97 18.77
CA TYR A 283 -30.95 2.39 19.68
C TYR A 283 -30.70 3.31 20.89
N ASP A 284 -29.70 2.97 21.69
CA ASP A 284 -29.27 3.79 22.83
C ASP A 284 -28.95 5.23 22.40
N THR A 285 -29.09 6.19 23.31
CA THR A 285 -28.77 7.60 23.03
C THR A 285 -27.41 7.74 22.35
N PRO A 286 -27.36 8.24 21.11
CA PRO A 286 -26.13 8.27 20.36
C PRO A 286 -25.23 9.43 20.75
N THR A 287 -23.94 9.22 20.64
CA THR A 287 -22.97 10.30 20.42
C THR A 287 -22.88 10.54 18.91
N ALA A 288 -22.84 11.79 18.51
CA ALA A 288 -22.79 12.16 17.11
C ALA A 288 -21.50 12.92 16.78
N ARG A 289 -20.89 12.61 15.65
CA ARG A 289 -19.99 13.52 14.98
C ARG A 289 -20.81 14.42 14.06
N ILE A 290 -20.92 15.69 14.40
CA ILE A 290 -21.63 16.68 13.59
C ILE A 290 -20.63 17.37 12.66
N ILE A 291 -20.98 17.44 11.37
CA ILE A 291 -20.20 18.11 10.33
C ILE A 291 -21.09 19.13 9.65
N ILE A 292 -20.64 20.39 9.59
CA ILE A 292 -21.37 21.43 8.86
C ILE A 292 -20.52 21.87 7.67
N LYS A 293 -21.18 21.93 6.52
CA LYS A 293 -20.58 22.29 5.23
C LYS A 293 -21.24 23.55 4.69
N ASP A 294 -20.46 24.36 3.99
CA ASP A 294 -20.95 25.52 3.26
C ASP A 294 -21.55 25.15 1.88
N ALA A 295 -21.99 26.14 1.12
CA ALA A 295 -22.57 25.99 -0.20
C ALA A 295 -21.65 25.32 -1.23
N THR A 296 -20.33 25.36 -1.01
CA THR A 296 -19.34 24.73 -1.88
C THR A 296 -19.08 23.27 -1.51
N GLY A 297 -19.62 22.80 -0.38
CA GLY A 297 -19.35 21.49 0.20
C GLY A 297 -18.11 21.46 1.10
N ALA A 298 -17.46 22.62 1.33
CA ALA A 298 -16.33 22.69 2.24
C ALA A 298 -16.78 22.58 3.69
N THR A 299 -16.08 21.79 4.49
CA THR A 299 -16.36 21.63 5.92
C THR A 299 -15.93 22.89 6.67
N VAL A 300 -16.88 23.51 7.37
CA VAL A 300 -16.68 24.74 8.15
C VAL A 300 -16.71 24.51 9.66
N PHE A 301 -17.37 23.43 10.11
CA PHE A 301 -17.45 23.09 11.52
C PHE A 301 -17.49 21.58 11.73
N VAL A 302 -16.83 21.10 12.78
CA VAL A 302 -16.90 19.70 13.24
C VAL A 302 -16.96 19.65 14.76
N ASP A 303 -17.96 18.95 15.29
CA ASP A 303 -17.99 18.49 16.68
C ASP A 303 -17.86 16.94 16.67
N PRO A 304 -16.79 16.37 17.24
CA PRO A 304 -16.57 14.93 17.17
C PRO A 304 -17.42 14.11 18.14
N ALA A 305 -18.09 14.74 19.13
CA ALA A 305 -18.76 14.05 20.23
C ALA A 305 -20.03 14.77 20.74
N ALA A 306 -20.80 15.33 19.83
CA ALA A 306 -22.06 16.00 20.15
C ALA A 306 -23.11 15.00 20.68
N THR A 307 -24.03 15.53 21.52
CA THR A 307 -25.22 14.80 21.96
C THR A 307 -26.48 15.60 21.61
N PHE A 308 -27.52 14.91 21.20
CA PHE A 308 -28.81 15.53 20.87
C PHE A 308 -29.70 15.78 22.11
N PRO A 309 -30.44 16.90 22.18
CA PRO A 309 -30.43 18.01 21.23
C PRO A 309 -29.13 18.80 21.31
N TYR A 310 -28.60 19.22 20.14
CA TYR A 310 -27.33 19.94 20.02
C TYR A 310 -27.56 21.37 19.53
N THR A 311 -27.02 22.35 20.24
CA THR A 311 -27.11 23.76 19.87
C THR A 311 -25.82 24.21 19.20
N TRP A 312 -25.90 24.68 17.96
CA TRP A 312 -24.79 25.29 17.22
C TRP A 312 -24.97 26.79 17.08
N ASN A 313 -23.93 27.57 17.34
CA ASN A 313 -23.97 29.03 17.41
C ASN A 313 -23.47 29.73 16.16
N VAL A 314 -23.60 29.10 14.98
CA VAL A 314 -23.20 29.63 13.67
C VAL A 314 -21.72 30.07 13.64
N THR A 315 -20.85 29.23 14.18
CA THR A 315 -19.42 29.45 14.23
C THR A 315 -18.65 28.35 13.51
N ASP A 316 -17.44 28.69 13.02
CA ASP A 316 -16.48 27.68 12.57
C ASP A 316 -15.87 26.90 13.76
N SER A 317 -14.97 25.95 13.46
CA SER A 317 -14.30 25.15 14.48
C SER A 317 -13.32 25.94 15.36
N GLU A 318 -12.97 27.16 15.00
CA GLU A 318 -12.10 28.07 15.76
C GLU A 318 -12.91 29.11 16.57
N GLY A 319 -14.25 29.11 16.44
CA GLY A 319 -15.16 30.01 17.10
C GLY A 319 -15.42 31.31 16.33
N GLY A 320 -14.92 31.42 15.10
CA GLY A 320 -15.21 32.55 14.21
C GLY A 320 -16.63 32.47 13.67
N GLN A 321 -17.32 33.63 13.61
CA GLN A 321 -18.68 33.68 13.05
C GLN A 321 -18.69 33.40 11.54
N LEU A 322 -19.56 32.50 11.10
CA LEU A 322 -19.73 32.16 9.70
C LEU A 322 -20.59 33.21 8.94
N PRO A 323 -20.35 33.40 7.62
CA PRO A 323 -21.14 34.35 6.81
C PRO A 323 -22.57 33.85 6.59
N GLU A 324 -23.42 34.79 6.12
CA GLU A 324 -24.77 34.45 5.63
C GLU A 324 -24.68 33.51 4.41
N GLY A 325 -25.64 32.60 4.30
CA GLY A 325 -25.76 31.68 3.16
C GLY A 325 -26.29 30.30 3.53
N PRO A 326 -26.39 29.41 2.56
CA PRO A 326 -26.85 28.03 2.79
C PRO A 326 -25.73 27.18 3.38
N TYR A 327 -26.13 26.34 4.35
CA TYR A 327 -25.30 25.34 5.00
C TYR A 327 -25.99 23.98 5.01
N THR A 328 -25.22 22.93 5.15
CA THR A 328 -25.74 21.56 5.31
C THR A 328 -25.13 20.93 6.54
N VAL A 329 -25.96 20.33 7.40
CA VAL A 329 -25.52 19.54 8.53
C VAL A 329 -25.59 18.06 8.22
N GLU A 330 -24.54 17.34 8.55
CA GLU A 330 -24.42 15.88 8.52
C GLU A 330 -24.14 15.38 9.94
N ALA A 331 -24.70 14.23 10.30
CA ALA A 331 -24.40 13.61 11.59
C ALA A 331 -24.09 12.12 11.43
N MET A 332 -22.96 11.71 11.98
CA MET A 332 -22.57 10.31 12.10
C MET A 332 -22.85 9.87 13.54
N LEU A 333 -23.61 8.81 13.69
CA LEU A 333 -24.18 8.38 14.97
C LEU A 333 -23.50 7.13 15.51
N SER A 334 -23.25 7.10 16.81
CA SER A 334 -22.70 5.97 17.55
C SER A 334 -23.45 5.78 18.86
N GLY A 335 -24.19 4.69 19.02
CA GLY A 335 -24.93 4.33 20.23
C GLY A 335 -24.74 2.88 20.61
N GLY A 336 -23.99 2.60 21.66
CA GLY A 336 -23.63 1.24 22.05
C GLY A 336 -22.71 0.58 21.02
N GLN A 337 -23.22 -0.49 20.39
CA GLN A 337 -22.54 -1.19 19.27
C GLN A 337 -23.17 -0.86 17.90
N HIS A 338 -24.03 0.16 17.85
CA HIS A 338 -24.76 0.55 16.64
C HIS A 338 -24.18 1.84 16.07
N TYR A 339 -23.97 1.85 14.77
CA TYR A 339 -23.44 2.97 14.01
C TYR A 339 -24.38 3.31 12.87
N GLY A 340 -24.46 4.56 12.51
CA GLY A 340 -25.33 5.02 11.45
C GLY A 340 -25.07 6.47 11.08
N SER A 341 -25.75 6.98 10.07
CA SER A 341 -25.74 8.40 9.75
C SER A 341 -27.17 8.90 9.65
N ALA A 342 -27.41 10.11 10.11
CA ALA A 342 -28.66 10.78 9.85
C ALA A 342 -28.67 11.37 8.43
N ARG A 343 -29.88 11.49 7.83
CA ARG A 343 -30.06 12.15 6.55
C ARG A 343 -29.57 13.61 6.64
N PRO A 344 -28.72 14.09 5.71
CA PRO A 344 -28.29 15.48 5.71
C PRO A 344 -29.45 16.46 5.57
N VAL A 345 -29.36 17.58 6.27
CA VAL A 345 -30.38 18.63 6.23
C VAL A 345 -29.73 19.98 5.93
N SER A 346 -30.35 20.75 5.03
CA SER A 346 -29.87 22.10 4.66
C SER A 346 -30.68 23.16 5.37
N PHE A 347 -30.03 24.27 5.73
CA PHE A 347 -30.61 25.47 6.34
C PHE A 347 -29.88 26.72 5.85
N THR A 348 -30.45 27.89 6.11
CA THR A 348 -29.88 29.16 5.65
C THR A 348 -29.58 30.06 6.83
N VAL A 349 -28.35 30.56 6.91
CA VAL A 349 -27.97 31.59 7.89
C VAL A 349 -28.30 32.95 7.31
N ILE A 350 -29.07 33.75 8.06
CA ILE A 350 -29.40 35.13 7.76
C ILE A 350 -29.07 36.01 8.97
N ARG A 351 -28.76 37.28 8.76
CA ARG A 351 -28.57 38.23 9.85
C ARG A 351 -29.54 39.40 9.67
N PRO A 352 -30.31 39.75 10.69
CA PRO A 352 -31.14 40.95 10.63
C PRO A 352 -30.25 42.19 10.45
N LEU A 353 -30.68 43.08 9.56
CA LEU A 353 -30.04 44.36 9.28
C LEU A 353 -30.05 45.28 10.48
#